data_a1cbeedb2942c7bdb57dc31f8a3b210d
#
_entry.id   a1cbeedb2942c7bdb57dc31f8a3b210d
#
_cell.length_a   1.000
_cell.length_b   1.000
_cell.length_c   1.000
_cell.angle_alpha   90.00
_cell.angle_beta   90.00
_cell.angle_gamma   90.00
#
_symmetry.space_group_name_H-M   'P 1'
#
loop_
_entity.id
_entity.type
_entity.pdbx_description
1 polymer ?
#
loop_
_entity_poly.entity_id
_entity_poly.type
_entity_poly.pdbx_seq_one_letter_code
_entity_poly.pdbx_strand_id
1 'polypeptide(L)'
;NGNELTADDVLFTFERAVNSGAANDKVAMITAVNKIDDYTVEIVLEDQISDILYYIAYPTLGILNKAAVEADEANGYTIGCGPYVFDSWSNGNNITMHAFEDYYGGVKPTKNLTFRIMPEASSRVIALQTGEVDVCIDPPTTELEFLEEDENITVHTQAGTRLFYMGFNCAKAPFDNQTLRQA
;
A
#
# COMPACT_ATOMS: atom_id res chain seq x y z
N ASN A 1 2.09 15.11 -13.83
CA ASN A 1 2.10 16.55 -14.01
C ASN A 1 3.23 17.03 -14.95
N GLY A 2 4.10 16.15 -15.45
CA GLY A 2 5.22 16.49 -16.34
C GLY A 2 6.47 17.04 -15.64
N ASN A 3 6.45 17.17 -14.32
CA ASN A 3 7.66 17.54 -13.57
C ASN A 3 8.61 16.34 -13.49
N GLU A 4 9.92 16.62 -13.55
CA GLU A 4 10.95 15.61 -13.36
C GLU A 4 11.03 15.21 -11.89
N LEU A 5 11.13 13.91 -11.62
CA LEU A 5 11.37 13.38 -10.29
C LEU A 5 12.85 13.50 -9.94
N THR A 6 13.16 14.12 -8.82
CA THR A 6 14.53 14.33 -8.35
C THR A 6 14.74 13.84 -6.93
N ALA A 7 15.99 13.86 -6.47
CA ALA A 7 16.35 13.54 -5.10
C ALA A 7 15.63 14.43 -4.06
N ASP A 8 15.25 15.66 -4.42
CA ASP A 8 14.50 16.55 -3.53
C ASP A 8 13.09 16.01 -3.22
N ASP A 9 12.43 15.33 -4.19
CA ASP A 9 11.13 14.68 -3.98
C ASP A 9 11.27 13.47 -3.03
N VAL A 10 12.37 12.73 -3.15
CA VAL A 10 12.68 11.61 -2.25
C VAL A 10 12.91 12.11 -0.83
N LEU A 11 13.78 13.09 -0.65
CA LEU A 11 14.05 13.69 0.67
C LEU A 11 12.76 14.20 1.31
N PHE A 12 11.98 14.98 0.58
CA PHE A 12 10.70 15.51 1.05
C PHE A 12 9.76 14.40 1.53
N THR A 13 9.65 13.31 0.76
CA THR A 13 8.78 12.17 1.10
C THR A 13 9.21 11.50 2.40
N PHE A 14 10.52 11.23 2.56
CA PHE A 14 11.03 10.61 3.78
C PHE A 14 10.96 11.52 5.00
N GLU A 15 11.30 12.80 4.88
CA GLU A 15 11.14 13.79 5.95
C GLU A 15 9.70 13.86 6.43
N ARG A 16 8.75 13.89 5.48
CA ARG A 16 7.33 13.89 5.81
C ARG A 16 6.91 12.60 6.51
N ALA A 17 7.37 11.43 6.05
CA ALA A 17 7.05 10.15 6.67
C ALA A 17 7.52 10.07 8.12
N VAL A 18 8.74 10.52 8.40
CA VAL A 18 9.30 10.61 9.75
C VAL A 18 8.48 11.55 10.63
N ASN A 19 8.11 12.73 10.12
CA ASN A 19 7.42 13.76 10.91
C ASN A 19 5.92 13.45 11.12
N SER A 20 5.28 12.74 10.19
CA SER A 20 3.84 12.46 10.26
C SER A 20 3.47 11.37 11.28
N GLY A 21 4.43 10.55 11.70
CA GLY A 21 4.17 9.36 12.53
C GLY A 21 3.42 8.22 11.83
N ALA A 22 2.92 8.43 10.61
CA ALA A 22 2.11 7.44 9.88
C ALA A 22 2.92 6.24 9.37
N ALA A 23 4.23 6.40 9.25
CA ALA A 23 5.15 5.38 8.78
C ALA A 23 6.27 5.06 9.78
N ASN A 24 6.08 5.39 11.08
CA ASN A 24 7.11 5.24 12.11
C ASN A 24 7.77 3.88 12.15
N ASP A 25 7.00 2.81 12.04
CA ASP A 25 7.52 1.43 12.02
C ASP A 25 8.27 1.08 10.72
N LYS A 26 8.11 1.88 9.66
CA LYS A 26 8.78 1.67 8.35
C LYS A 26 10.03 2.53 8.19
N VAL A 27 10.13 3.60 8.94
CA VAL A 27 11.25 4.55 8.85
C VAL A 27 12.11 4.61 10.12
N ALA A 28 11.71 3.93 11.20
CA ALA A 28 12.38 3.96 12.50
C ALA A 28 13.86 3.58 12.45
N MET A 29 14.26 2.71 11.50
CA MET A 29 15.64 2.29 11.29
C MET A 29 16.46 3.26 10.43
N ILE A 30 15.81 4.25 9.82
CA ILE A 30 16.48 5.24 8.95
C ILE A 30 16.95 6.40 9.82
N THR A 31 18.26 6.63 9.88
CA THR A 31 18.86 7.71 10.66
C THR A 31 19.06 8.98 9.84
N ALA A 32 19.27 8.85 8.53
CA ALA A 32 19.36 9.98 7.63
C ALA A 32 19.00 9.59 6.19
N VAL A 33 18.53 10.57 5.42
CA VAL A 33 18.42 10.48 3.96
C VAL A 33 19.16 11.69 3.39
N ASN A 34 20.22 11.46 2.65
CA ASN A 34 21.11 12.49 2.14
C ASN A 34 20.98 12.60 0.62
N LYS A 35 20.88 13.82 0.12
CA LYS A 35 21.04 14.11 -1.30
C LYS A 35 22.52 14.13 -1.64
N ILE A 36 22.94 13.26 -2.56
CA ILE A 36 24.31 13.26 -3.10
C ILE A 36 24.37 14.15 -4.34
N ASP A 37 23.42 13.95 -5.26
CA ASP A 37 23.19 14.80 -6.44
C ASP A 37 21.68 14.77 -6.80
N ASP A 38 21.30 15.34 -7.95
CA ASP A 38 19.88 15.45 -8.32
C ASP A 38 19.18 14.10 -8.56
N TYR A 39 19.92 13.02 -8.76
CA TYR A 39 19.40 11.68 -9.05
C TYR A 39 19.92 10.60 -8.12
N THR A 40 20.70 10.98 -7.11
CA THR A 40 21.30 10.04 -6.16
C THR A 40 20.97 10.43 -4.74
N VAL A 41 20.40 9.49 -4.00
CA VAL A 41 20.15 9.61 -2.56
C VAL A 41 20.87 8.50 -1.81
N GLU A 42 21.35 8.83 -0.61
CA GLU A 42 21.89 7.89 0.34
C GLU A 42 20.92 7.74 1.51
N ILE A 43 20.50 6.50 1.81
CA ILE A 43 19.70 6.18 2.98
C ILE A 43 20.61 5.53 4.02
N VAL A 44 20.77 6.20 5.16
CA VAL A 44 21.62 5.74 6.26
C VAL A 44 20.77 5.01 7.29
N LEU A 45 21.14 3.80 7.64
CA LEU A 45 20.46 2.97 8.60
C LEU A 45 21.21 2.93 9.92
N GLU A 46 20.49 2.76 11.03
CA GLU A 46 21.07 2.56 12.37
C GLU A 46 21.88 1.24 12.43
N ASP A 47 21.27 0.18 11.91
CA ASP A 47 21.86 -1.15 11.84
C ASP A 47 21.70 -1.75 10.43
N GLN A 48 22.47 -2.80 10.12
CA GLN A 48 22.33 -3.54 8.87
C GLN A 48 21.03 -4.34 8.86
N ILE A 49 20.14 -4.01 7.93
CA ILE A 49 18.83 -4.66 7.77
C ILE A 49 18.74 -5.27 6.38
N SER A 50 18.57 -6.59 6.30
CA SER A 50 18.57 -7.35 5.04
C SER A 50 17.32 -7.08 4.18
N ASP A 51 16.21 -6.71 4.79
CA ASP A 51 14.90 -6.54 4.17
C ASP A 51 14.45 -5.08 4.06
N ILE A 52 15.41 -4.13 4.15
CA ILE A 52 15.13 -2.68 4.04
C ILE A 52 14.30 -2.33 2.79
N LEU A 53 14.48 -3.01 1.68
CA LEU A 53 13.74 -2.75 0.45
C LEU A 53 12.23 -3.01 0.59
N TYR A 54 11.83 -3.96 1.45
CA TYR A 54 10.41 -4.18 1.75
C TYR A 54 9.81 -3.02 2.55
N TYR A 55 10.59 -2.44 3.47
CA TYR A 55 10.14 -1.28 4.25
C TYR A 55 9.98 -0.04 3.38
N ILE A 56 10.96 0.28 2.55
CA ILE A 56 10.88 1.47 1.68
C ILE A 56 9.91 1.30 0.50
N ALA A 57 9.54 0.07 0.13
CA ALA A 57 8.50 -0.20 -0.87
C ALA A 57 7.07 -0.11 -0.29
N TYR A 58 6.92 0.23 0.99
CA TYR A 58 5.59 0.32 1.59
C TYR A 58 4.79 1.50 1.01
N PRO A 59 3.47 1.37 0.78
CA PRO A 59 2.67 2.40 0.12
C PRO A 59 2.75 3.80 0.75
N THR A 60 2.96 3.88 2.06
CA THR A 60 3.10 5.16 2.77
C THR A 60 4.38 5.92 2.44
N LEU A 61 5.34 5.26 1.79
CA LEU A 61 6.62 5.83 1.33
C LEU A 61 6.64 6.04 -0.20
N GLY A 62 5.48 5.97 -0.86
CA GLY A 62 5.36 6.35 -2.27
C GLY A 62 5.87 7.76 -2.51
N ILE A 63 6.81 7.93 -3.44
CA ILE A 63 7.46 9.23 -3.68
C ILE A 63 6.45 10.24 -4.20
N LEU A 64 6.38 11.38 -3.51
CA LEU A 64 5.49 12.50 -3.80
C LEU A 64 6.23 13.59 -4.56
N ASN A 65 5.52 14.29 -5.43
CA ASN A 65 6.06 15.50 -6.03
C ASN A 65 6.04 16.66 -5.02
N LYS A 66 7.21 17.05 -4.52
CA LYS A 66 7.38 18.12 -3.52
C LYS A 66 6.67 19.41 -3.91
N ALA A 67 6.92 19.90 -5.12
CA ALA A 67 6.36 21.17 -5.60
C ALA A 67 4.82 21.12 -5.69
N ALA A 68 4.25 19.96 -6.04
CA ALA A 68 2.80 19.81 -6.10
C ALA A 68 2.17 19.83 -4.69
N VAL A 69 2.79 19.16 -3.72
CA VAL A 69 2.31 19.14 -2.33
C VAL A 69 2.45 20.52 -1.68
N GLU A 70 3.56 21.23 -1.91
CA GLU A 70 3.76 22.59 -1.39
C GLU A 70 2.79 23.61 -2.00
N ALA A 71 2.36 23.40 -3.25
CA ALA A 71 1.39 24.28 -3.92
C ALA A 71 -0.05 24.01 -3.48
N ASP A 72 -0.42 22.75 -3.30
CA ASP A 72 -1.76 22.31 -2.85
C ASP A 72 -1.61 20.99 -2.10
N GLU A 73 -1.57 21.03 -0.78
CA GLU A 73 -1.37 19.85 0.04
C GLU A 73 -2.43 18.77 -0.21
N ALA A 74 -3.69 19.15 -0.37
CA ALA A 74 -4.80 18.19 -0.51
C ALA A 74 -4.73 17.39 -1.82
N ASN A 75 -4.39 18.04 -2.94
CA ASN A 75 -4.32 17.42 -4.24
C ASN A 75 -2.91 16.96 -4.62
N GLY A 76 -1.87 17.57 -4.06
CA GLY A 76 -0.48 17.23 -4.32
C GLY A 76 -0.13 15.78 -3.97
N TYR A 77 -0.79 15.21 -2.95
CA TYR A 77 -0.61 13.79 -2.58
C TYR A 77 -1.06 12.79 -3.65
N THR A 78 -1.81 13.22 -4.64
CA THR A 78 -2.24 12.38 -5.75
C THR A 78 -1.25 12.36 -6.91
N ILE A 79 -0.19 13.19 -6.84
CA ILE A 79 0.82 13.34 -7.89
C ILE A 79 2.01 12.43 -7.59
N GLY A 80 2.12 11.36 -8.35
CA GLY A 80 3.19 10.36 -8.26
C GLY A 80 3.77 10.02 -9.63
N CYS A 81 4.59 8.96 -9.66
CA CYS A 81 5.22 8.42 -10.88
C CYS A 81 4.70 7.03 -11.26
N GLY A 82 3.54 6.64 -10.73
CA GLY A 82 2.92 5.35 -10.99
C GLY A 82 2.27 5.23 -12.37
N PRO A 83 1.75 4.03 -12.72
CA PRO A 83 1.14 3.76 -14.03
C PRO A 83 -0.24 4.39 -14.21
N TYR A 84 -0.82 4.95 -13.17
CA TYR A 84 -2.15 5.58 -13.20
C TYR A 84 -2.12 7.00 -12.67
N VAL A 85 -2.95 7.84 -13.25
CA VAL A 85 -3.25 9.21 -12.82
C VAL A 85 -4.56 9.19 -12.05
N PHE A 86 -4.59 9.86 -10.91
CA PHE A 86 -5.79 10.01 -10.08
C PHE A 86 -6.77 10.98 -10.72
N ASP A 87 -8.04 10.62 -10.78
CA ASP A 87 -9.12 11.45 -11.30
C ASP A 87 -10.03 11.97 -10.19
N SER A 88 -10.57 11.05 -9.38
CA SER A 88 -11.52 11.45 -8.33
C SER A 88 -11.61 10.44 -7.19
N TRP A 89 -12.04 10.92 -6.03
CA TRP A 89 -12.39 10.11 -4.88
C TRP A 89 -13.73 10.53 -4.31
N SER A 90 -14.68 9.61 -4.34
CA SER A 90 -15.96 9.71 -3.64
C SER A 90 -15.86 8.90 -2.35
N ASN A 91 -15.72 9.59 -1.22
CA ASN A 91 -15.47 8.94 0.07
C ASN A 91 -16.54 7.87 0.40
N GLY A 92 -16.09 6.67 0.78
CA GLY A 92 -16.93 5.52 1.06
C GLY A 92 -17.58 4.85 -0.16
N ASN A 93 -17.32 5.32 -1.38
CA ASN A 93 -17.91 4.81 -2.61
C ASN A 93 -16.85 4.31 -3.60
N ASN A 94 -16.09 5.20 -4.24
CA ASN A 94 -15.10 4.80 -5.24
C ASN A 94 -13.91 5.76 -5.35
N ILE A 95 -12.84 5.24 -5.97
CA ILE A 95 -11.69 6.00 -6.47
C ILE A 95 -11.57 5.69 -7.95
N THR A 96 -11.43 6.72 -8.79
CA THR A 96 -11.25 6.58 -10.24
C THR A 96 -9.88 7.08 -10.67
N MET A 97 -9.30 6.38 -11.63
CA MET A 97 -8.00 6.66 -12.21
C MET A 97 -8.02 6.35 -13.71
N HIS A 98 -7.15 7.01 -14.47
CA HIS A 98 -6.86 6.61 -15.85
C HIS A 98 -5.38 6.29 -16.03
N ALA A 99 -5.05 5.52 -17.08
CA ALA A 99 -3.69 5.12 -17.38
C ALA A 99 -2.80 6.33 -17.69
N PHE A 100 -1.58 6.31 -17.17
CA PHE A 100 -0.53 7.26 -17.56
C PHE A 100 0.14 6.75 -18.83
N GLU A 101 -0.09 7.40 -19.97
CA GLU A 101 0.37 6.94 -21.29
C GLU A 101 1.89 6.91 -21.41
N ASP A 102 2.57 7.85 -20.76
CA ASP A 102 4.04 7.99 -20.76
C ASP A 102 4.71 7.25 -19.60
N TYR A 103 4.05 6.26 -19.00
CA TYR A 103 4.62 5.50 -17.89
C TYR A 103 5.90 4.77 -18.28
N TYR A 104 6.98 5.03 -17.56
CA TYR A 104 8.34 4.51 -17.85
C TYR A 104 8.48 2.99 -17.79
N GLY A 105 7.60 2.27 -17.07
CA GLY A 105 7.65 0.83 -16.90
C GLY A 105 7.30 0.00 -18.13
N GLY A 106 6.94 0.63 -19.26
CA GLY A 106 6.66 -0.02 -20.55
C GLY A 106 5.42 -0.92 -20.57
N VAL A 107 4.73 -1.07 -19.46
CA VAL A 107 3.48 -1.82 -19.35
C VAL A 107 2.34 -0.95 -19.87
N LYS A 108 1.45 -1.54 -20.69
CA LYS A 108 0.22 -0.86 -21.11
C LYS A 108 -0.90 -1.23 -20.15
N PRO A 109 -1.16 -0.42 -19.14
CA PRO A 109 -2.21 -0.72 -18.15
C PRO A 109 -3.60 -0.60 -18.80
N THR A 110 -4.61 -1.14 -18.12
CA THR A 110 -6.02 -0.91 -18.45
C THR A 110 -6.29 0.60 -18.47
N LYS A 111 -7.02 1.11 -19.48
CA LYS A 111 -7.19 2.55 -19.67
C LYS A 111 -7.83 3.27 -18.50
N ASN A 112 -8.86 2.66 -17.93
CA ASN A 112 -9.59 3.23 -16.80
C ASN A 112 -9.64 2.21 -15.67
N LEU A 113 -9.40 2.66 -14.45
CA LEU A 113 -9.41 1.85 -13.26
C LEU A 113 -10.34 2.49 -12.23
N THR A 114 -11.26 1.70 -11.68
CA THR A 114 -12.18 2.14 -10.63
C THR A 114 -12.08 1.18 -9.45
N PHE A 115 -11.65 1.68 -8.29
CA PHE A 115 -11.77 0.96 -7.03
C PHE A 115 -13.13 1.26 -6.42
N ARG A 116 -13.98 0.23 -6.29
CA ARG A 116 -15.26 0.32 -5.59
C ARG A 116 -15.08 -0.10 -4.13
N ILE A 117 -15.53 0.72 -3.21
CA ILE A 117 -15.46 0.44 -1.78
C ILE A 117 -16.72 -0.31 -1.39
N MET A 118 -16.59 -1.60 -1.13
CA MET A 118 -17.68 -2.50 -0.76
C MET A 118 -17.31 -3.20 0.57
N PRO A 119 -17.80 -2.70 1.72
CA PRO A 119 -17.44 -3.23 3.03
C PRO A 119 -17.84 -4.69 3.23
N GLU A 120 -19.04 -5.07 2.73
CA GLU A 120 -19.58 -6.42 2.90
C GLU A 120 -18.92 -7.40 1.94
N ALA A 121 -18.27 -8.42 2.50
CA ALA A 121 -17.49 -9.38 1.73
C ALA A 121 -18.35 -10.21 0.76
N SER A 122 -19.54 -10.65 1.16
CA SER A 122 -20.48 -11.37 0.32
C SER A 122 -20.96 -10.53 -0.87
N SER A 123 -21.17 -9.22 -0.67
CA SER A 123 -21.56 -8.31 -1.75
C SER A 123 -20.46 -8.18 -2.80
N ARG A 124 -19.17 -8.21 -2.41
CA ARG A 124 -18.04 -8.20 -3.35
C ARG A 124 -18.02 -9.46 -4.23
N VAL A 125 -18.30 -10.63 -3.63
CA VAL A 125 -18.38 -11.91 -4.37
C VAL A 125 -19.53 -11.87 -5.38
N ILE A 126 -20.72 -11.43 -4.96
CA ILE A 126 -21.87 -11.31 -5.86
C ILE A 126 -21.56 -10.34 -7.02
N ALA A 127 -20.95 -9.20 -6.74
CA ALA A 127 -20.59 -8.21 -7.77
C ALA A 127 -19.60 -8.79 -8.79
N LEU A 128 -18.66 -9.64 -8.37
CA LEU A 128 -17.75 -10.36 -9.27
C LEU A 128 -18.52 -11.38 -10.15
N GLN A 129 -19.36 -12.21 -9.54
CA GLN A 129 -20.13 -13.24 -10.25
C GLN A 129 -21.14 -12.66 -11.25
N THR A 130 -21.68 -11.48 -10.96
CA THR A 130 -22.61 -10.78 -11.86
C THR A 130 -21.91 -9.94 -12.92
N GLY A 131 -20.58 -9.85 -12.89
CA GLY A 131 -19.80 -9.02 -13.81
C GLY A 131 -19.91 -7.51 -13.54
N GLU A 132 -20.37 -7.13 -12.35
CA GLU A 132 -20.42 -5.72 -11.92
C GLU A 132 -19.02 -5.18 -11.57
N VAL A 133 -18.10 -6.07 -11.17
CA VAL A 133 -16.67 -5.80 -11.00
C VAL A 133 -15.85 -6.89 -11.68
N ASP A 134 -14.66 -6.54 -12.15
CA ASP A 134 -13.74 -7.45 -12.84
C ASP A 134 -12.80 -8.16 -11.86
N VAL A 135 -12.56 -7.60 -10.68
CA VAL A 135 -11.64 -8.12 -9.67
C VAL A 135 -12.24 -7.96 -8.27
N CYS A 136 -12.17 -9.03 -7.48
CA CYS A 136 -12.52 -9.02 -6.06
C CYS A 136 -11.25 -9.28 -5.23
N ILE A 137 -10.92 -8.37 -4.32
CA ILE A 137 -9.78 -8.51 -3.40
C ILE A 137 -10.28 -9.04 -2.07
N ASP A 138 -9.55 -10.01 -1.51
CA ASP A 138 -9.85 -10.65 -0.21
C ASP A 138 -11.31 -11.17 -0.12
N PRO A 139 -11.74 -12.10 -1.01
CA PRO A 139 -13.01 -12.77 -0.84
C PRO A 139 -12.99 -13.61 0.45
N PRO A 140 -14.14 -13.89 1.08
CA PRO A 140 -14.21 -14.81 2.21
C PRO A 140 -13.64 -16.18 1.85
N THR A 141 -12.85 -16.77 2.73
CA THR A 141 -12.26 -18.11 2.49
C THR A 141 -13.32 -19.19 2.33
N THR A 142 -14.50 -19.00 2.90
CA THR A 142 -15.66 -19.89 2.76
C THR A 142 -16.27 -19.89 1.37
N GLU A 143 -16.01 -18.86 0.57
CA GLU A 143 -16.53 -18.73 -0.81
C GLU A 143 -15.52 -19.18 -1.87
N LEU A 144 -14.25 -19.47 -1.47
CA LEU A 144 -13.19 -19.77 -2.44
C LEU A 144 -13.49 -21.01 -3.28
N GLU A 145 -13.93 -22.11 -2.65
CA GLU A 145 -14.27 -23.36 -3.34
C GLU A 145 -15.36 -23.12 -4.40
N PHE A 146 -16.37 -22.33 -4.05
CA PHE A 146 -17.47 -21.97 -4.94
C PHE A 146 -17.02 -21.07 -6.11
N LEU A 147 -16.08 -20.14 -5.85
CA LEU A 147 -15.50 -19.29 -6.89
C LEU A 147 -14.58 -20.07 -7.84
N GLU A 148 -13.88 -21.09 -7.34
CA GLU A 148 -13.03 -21.98 -8.15
C GLU A 148 -13.82 -22.89 -9.09
N GLU A 149 -15.09 -23.17 -8.77
CA GLU A 149 -16.01 -23.94 -9.63
C GLU A 149 -16.58 -23.14 -10.81
N ASP A 150 -16.49 -21.80 -10.77
CA ASP A 150 -16.99 -20.94 -11.85
C ASP A 150 -15.94 -20.80 -12.97
N GLU A 151 -16.26 -21.32 -14.16
CA GLU A 151 -15.38 -21.31 -15.34
C GLU A 151 -14.95 -19.89 -15.80
N ASN A 152 -15.69 -18.86 -15.39
CA ASN A 152 -15.41 -17.46 -15.75
C ASN A 152 -14.53 -16.75 -14.73
N ILE A 153 -14.27 -17.36 -13.56
CA ILE A 153 -13.51 -16.76 -12.47
C ILE A 153 -12.18 -17.48 -12.30
N THR A 154 -11.12 -16.73 -12.16
CA THR A 154 -9.81 -17.27 -11.81
C THR A 154 -9.44 -16.81 -10.39
N VAL A 155 -9.25 -17.78 -9.50
CA VAL A 155 -8.81 -17.52 -8.12
C VAL A 155 -7.28 -17.57 -8.06
N HIS A 156 -6.68 -16.47 -7.62
CA HIS A 156 -5.23 -16.37 -7.37
C HIS A 156 -4.96 -16.39 -5.87
N THR A 157 -4.28 -17.43 -5.41
CA THR A 157 -3.86 -17.59 -4.02
C THR A 157 -2.35 -17.48 -3.90
N GLN A 158 -1.90 -16.63 -2.98
CA GLN A 158 -0.47 -16.47 -2.68
C GLN A 158 -0.24 -16.63 -1.18
N ALA A 159 0.79 -17.37 -0.82
CA ALA A 159 1.22 -17.47 0.57
C ALA A 159 1.67 -16.10 1.09
N GLY A 160 1.11 -15.69 2.23
CA GLY A 160 1.41 -14.42 2.89
C GLY A 160 2.29 -14.61 4.11
N THR A 161 2.77 -13.49 4.64
CA THR A 161 3.53 -13.43 5.89
C THR A 161 2.67 -13.06 7.10
N ARG A 162 1.33 -12.94 6.90
CA ARG A 162 0.40 -12.60 7.98
C ARG A 162 0.28 -13.77 8.96
N LEU A 163 0.52 -13.50 10.22
CA LEU A 163 0.39 -14.45 11.31
C LEU A 163 -0.78 -14.04 12.21
N PHE A 164 -1.70 -14.98 12.45
CA PHE A 164 -2.74 -14.82 13.46
C PHE A 164 -2.28 -15.52 14.74
N TYR A 165 -2.28 -14.80 15.85
CA TYR A 165 -1.85 -15.35 17.13
C TYR A 165 -2.69 -14.79 18.28
N MET A 166 -2.75 -15.56 19.36
CA MET A 166 -3.29 -15.12 20.64
C MET A 166 -2.12 -14.74 21.56
N GLY A 167 -2.02 -13.49 21.91
CA GLY A 167 -0.99 -12.96 22.80
C GLY A 167 -1.48 -12.93 24.24
N PHE A 168 -0.67 -13.46 25.18
CA PHE A 168 -0.93 -13.35 26.61
C PHE A 168 -0.03 -12.30 27.25
N ASN A 169 -0.60 -11.39 28.03
CA ASN A 169 0.18 -10.51 28.86
C ASN A 169 0.71 -11.28 30.09
N CYS A 170 1.92 -11.83 29.97
CA CYS A 170 2.55 -12.64 31.01
C CYS A 170 2.90 -11.90 32.30
N ALA A 171 2.83 -10.58 32.33
CA ALA A 171 3.06 -9.76 33.51
C ALA A 171 1.76 -9.50 34.32
N LYS A 172 0.59 -9.98 33.85
CA LYS A 172 -0.70 -9.71 34.47
C LYS A 172 -1.47 -11.00 34.76
N ALA A 173 -2.02 -11.10 35.99
CA ALA A 173 -2.93 -12.19 36.36
C ALA A 173 -4.18 -12.24 35.45
N PRO A 174 -4.69 -13.41 35.08
CA PRO A 174 -4.21 -14.74 35.51
C PRO A 174 -3.07 -15.33 34.64
N PHE A 175 -2.62 -14.57 33.61
CA PHE A 175 -1.66 -15.05 32.62
C PHE A 175 -0.19 -14.97 33.07
N ASP A 176 0.09 -14.50 34.28
CA ASP A 176 1.38 -14.64 34.97
C ASP A 176 1.67 -16.08 35.37
N ASN A 177 0.63 -16.92 35.51
CA ASN A 177 0.77 -18.36 35.79
C ASN A 177 1.08 -19.12 34.50
N GLN A 178 2.26 -19.77 34.48
CA GLN A 178 2.72 -20.58 33.33
C GLN A 178 1.79 -21.76 33.04
N THR A 179 1.33 -22.48 34.07
CA THR A 179 0.45 -23.66 33.91
C THR A 179 -0.87 -23.27 33.24
N LEU A 180 -1.41 -22.10 33.58
CA LEU A 180 -2.64 -21.62 32.97
C LEU A 180 -2.47 -21.22 31.49
N ARG A 181 -1.28 -20.73 31.10
CA ARG A 181 -1.00 -20.43 29.69
C ARG A 181 -0.80 -21.68 28.84
N GLN A 182 -0.49 -22.80 29.47
CA GLN A 182 -0.24 -24.10 28.81
C GLN A 182 -1.50 -24.99 28.75
N ALA A 183 -2.52 -24.67 29.52
CA ALA A 183 -3.80 -25.38 29.55
C ALA A 183 -4.73 -24.92 28.42
#